data_35effd4cef641e668c6ac517d2404dc5
#
_entry.id   35effd4cef641e668c6ac517d2404dc5
#
_cell.length_a   1.000
_cell.length_b   1.000
_cell.length_c   1.000
_cell.angle_alpha   90.00
_cell.angle_beta   90.00
_cell.angle_gamma   90.00
#
_symmetry.space_group_name_H-M   'P 1'
#
loop_
_entity.id
_entity.type
_entity.pdbx_description
1 polymer ?
#
loop_
_entity_poly.entity_id
_entity_poly.type
_entity_poly.pdbx_seq_one_letter_code
_entity_poly.pdbx_strand_id
1 'polypeptide(L)'
;AKGTFYLYFKDKYDIRHRLIANKASRLFERAEEAMRKEEFSTLEEKVVFLVNHVVDQLNENKALMRFISKNLSWAVFSHIRISNMGNIKCMDIFDEILGESNRKFRQKELMIYMIVELVSASCYSVILYGTPCSLEELKAELDKTICGLLKQFEVE
;
A
#
# COMPACT_ATOMS: atom_id res chain seq x y z
N ALA A 1 25.14 12.61 23.50
CA ALA A 1 24.39 11.65 22.64
C ALA A 1 22.88 11.60 22.93
N LYS A 2 22.42 11.58 24.18
CA LYS A 2 20.96 11.58 24.47
C LYS A 2 20.25 12.88 24.04
N GLY A 3 20.88 14.04 24.24
CA GLY A 3 20.28 15.34 23.90
C GLY A 3 20.05 15.53 22.40
N THR A 4 20.96 15.04 21.57
CA THR A 4 20.86 15.13 20.11
C THR A 4 19.71 14.27 19.57
N PHE A 5 19.44 13.13 20.19
CA PHE A 5 18.32 12.25 19.81
C PHE A 5 16.95 12.94 19.95
N TYR A 6 16.70 13.59 21.08
CA TYR A 6 15.45 14.29 21.35
C TYR A 6 15.24 15.59 20.55
N LEU A 7 16.29 16.09 19.88
CA LEU A 7 16.15 17.18 18.92
C LEU A 7 15.45 16.76 17.62
N TYR A 8 15.58 15.48 17.25
CA TYR A 8 15.06 14.94 15.98
C TYR A 8 13.82 14.06 16.14
N PHE A 9 13.66 13.42 17.31
CA PHE A 9 12.60 12.46 17.57
C PHE A 9 11.94 12.74 18.93
N LYS A 10 10.61 12.75 18.94
CA LYS A 10 9.85 12.97 20.18
C LYS A 10 10.06 11.81 21.17
N ASP A 11 10.03 10.58 20.68
CA ASP A 11 10.21 9.35 21.44
C ASP A 11 10.51 8.15 20.52
N LYS A 12 10.63 6.96 21.10
CA LYS A 12 10.87 5.71 20.36
C LYS A 12 9.73 5.33 19.40
N TYR A 13 8.51 5.78 19.67
CA TYR A 13 7.35 5.51 18.81
C TYR A 13 7.38 6.41 17.56
N ASP A 14 7.83 7.65 17.69
CA ASP A 14 8.05 8.55 16.56
C ASP A 14 9.06 7.98 15.56
N ILE A 15 10.19 7.43 16.06
CA ILE A 15 11.16 6.73 15.20
C ILE A 15 10.53 5.56 14.49
N ARG A 16 9.79 4.71 15.22
CA ARG A 16 9.11 3.55 14.64
C ARG A 16 8.14 3.98 13.55
N HIS A 17 7.29 4.98 13.79
CA HIS A 17 6.34 5.49 12.82
C HIS A 17 7.02 6.03 11.56
N ARG A 18 8.09 6.81 11.71
CA ARG A 18 8.86 7.32 10.56
C ARG A 18 9.54 6.20 9.77
N LEU A 19 10.04 5.18 10.44
CA LEU A 19 10.67 4.05 9.78
C LEU A 19 9.64 3.23 8.99
N ILE A 20 8.46 2.97 9.57
CA ILE A 20 7.36 2.26 8.91
C ILE A 20 6.91 3.06 7.69
N ALA A 21 6.68 4.36 7.87
CA ALA A 21 6.30 5.28 6.82
C ALA A 21 7.29 5.24 5.64
N ASN A 22 8.57 5.37 5.94
CA ASN A 22 9.62 5.34 4.93
C ASN A 22 9.69 3.99 4.19
N LYS A 23 9.52 2.87 4.89
CA LYS A 23 9.53 1.54 4.27
C LYS A 23 8.30 1.31 3.39
N ALA A 24 7.11 1.71 3.85
CA ALA A 24 5.88 1.61 3.07
C ALA A 24 5.95 2.50 1.83
N SER A 25 6.35 3.76 1.97
CA SER A 25 6.54 4.72 0.87
C SER A 25 7.42 4.15 -0.24
N ARG A 26 8.56 3.53 0.11
CA ARG A 26 9.47 2.91 -0.87
C ARG A 26 8.86 1.76 -1.66
N LEU A 27 7.96 0.99 -1.05
CA LEU A 27 7.24 -0.07 -1.77
C LEU A 27 6.34 0.52 -2.86
N PHE A 28 5.62 1.58 -2.52
CA PHE A 28 4.72 2.26 -3.45
C PHE A 28 5.49 3.05 -4.52
N GLU A 29 6.57 3.74 -4.17
CA GLU A 29 7.44 4.44 -5.12
C GLU A 29 7.97 3.51 -6.21
N ARG A 30 8.46 2.33 -5.82
CA ARG A 30 8.94 1.31 -6.77
C ARG A 30 7.82 0.75 -7.64
N ALA A 31 6.65 0.55 -7.07
CA ALA A 31 5.49 0.10 -7.82
C ALA A 31 5.02 1.15 -8.84
N GLU A 32 5.03 2.42 -8.45
CA GLU A 32 4.72 3.55 -9.34
C GLU A 32 5.75 3.68 -10.47
N GLU A 33 7.06 3.60 -10.16
CA GLU A 33 8.12 3.61 -11.17
C GLU A 33 7.98 2.45 -12.17
N ALA A 34 7.58 1.28 -11.72
CA ALA A 34 7.32 0.14 -12.58
C ALA A 34 6.07 0.38 -13.44
N MET A 35 5.01 0.91 -12.84
CA MET A 35 3.76 1.22 -13.53
C MET A 35 3.93 2.24 -14.65
N ARG A 36 4.81 3.22 -14.50
CA ARG A 36 5.11 4.22 -15.55
C ARG A 36 5.76 3.65 -16.82
N LYS A 37 6.24 2.41 -16.76
CA LYS A 37 6.87 1.71 -17.90
C LYS A 37 5.89 0.81 -18.65
N GLU A 38 4.68 0.68 -18.13
CA GLU A 38 3.65 -0.17 -18.66
C GLU A 38 2.49 0.66 -19.23
N GLU A 39 1.78 0.10 -20.21
CA GLU A 39 0.55 0.67 -20.74
C GLU A 39 -0.65 -0.09 -20.16
N PHE A 40 -1.64 0.64 -19.69
CA PHE A 40 -2.85 0.08 -19.10
C PHE A 40 -4.09 0.57 -19.88
N SER A 41 -4.98 -0.33 -20.15
CA SER A 41 -6.24 -0.03 -20.83
C SER A 41 -7.35 0.38 -19.86
N THR A 42 -7.27 -0.05 -18.60
CA THR A 42 -8.31 0.16 -17.60
C THR A 42 -7.74 0.61 -16.25
N LEU A 43 -8.58 1.25 -15.45
CA LEU A 43 -8.26 1.59 -14.06
C LEU A 43 -7.97 0.34 -13.22
N GLU A 44 -8.78 -0.71 -13.43
CA GLU A 44 -8.63 -1.98 -12.74
C GLU A 44 -7.24 -2.57 -12.93
N GLU A 45 -6.75 -2.58 -14.17
CA GLU A 45 -5.40 -3.04 -14.50
C GLU A 45 -4.32 -2.25 -13.75
N LYS A 46 -4.44 -0.93 -13.67
CA LYS A 46 -3.50 -0.08 -12.92
C LYS A 46 -3.49 -0.40 -11.44
N VAL A 47 -4.66 -0.48 -10.81
CA VAL A 47 -4.78 -0.75 -9.36
C VAL A 47 -4.29 -2.15 -9.03
N VAL A 48 -4.66 -3.15 -9.82
CA VAL A 48 -4.20 -4.53 -9.67
C VAL A 48 -2.68 -4.63 -9.84
N PHE A 49 -2.12 -3.96 -10.84
CA PHE A 49 -0.67 -3.92 -11.04
C PHE A 49 0.06 -3.32 -9.84
N LEU A 50 -0.41 -2.17 -9.35
CA LEU A 50 0.16 -1.50 -8.17
C LEU A 50 0.18 -2.44 -6.96
N VAL A 51 -0.96 -3.07 -6.66
CA VAL A 51 -1.10 -3.99 -5.53
C VAL A 51 -0.19 -5.21 -5.70
N ASN A 52 -0.22 -5.86 -6.86
CA ASN A 52 0.59 -7.04 -7.12
C ASN A 52 2.08 -6.75 -7.03
N HIS A 53 2.52 -5.58 -7.52
CA HIS A 53 3.92 -5.18 -7.42
C HIS A 53 4.37 -4.95 -5.98
N VAL A 54 3.51 -4.38 -5.14
CA VAL A 54 3.78 -4.25 -3.70
C VAL A 54 3.84 -5.62 -3.02
N VAL A 55 2.90 -6.51 -3.33
CA VAL A 55 2.84 -7.87 -2.79
C VAL A 55 4.09 -8.68 -3.17
N ASP A 56 4.56 -8.58 -4.41
CA ASP A 56 5.76 -9.27 -4.87
C ASP A 56 7.02 -8.78 -4.12
N GLN A 57 7.17 -7.49 -3.91
CA GLN A 57 8.25 -6.93 -3.11
C GLN A 57 8.22 -7.43 -1.66
N LEU A 58 7.04 -7.58 -1.07
CA LEU A 58 6.86 -8.12 0.28
C LEU A 58 7.17 -9.63 0.34
N ASN A 59 6.84 -10.37 -0.71
CA ASN A 59 7.17 -11.79 -0.83
C ASN A 59 8.68 -12.02 -0.94
N GLU A 60 9.40 -11.16 -1.66
CA GLU A 60 10.86 -11.20 -1.75
C GLU A 60 11.54 -10.85 -0.41
N ASN A 61 10.88 -10.06 0.44
CA ASN A 61 11.42 -9.62 1.72
C ASN A 61 10.47 -9.91 2.88
N LYS A 62 10.50 -11.18 3.34
CA LYS A 62 9.64 -11.64 4.46
C LYS A 62 9.89 -10.89 5.78
N ALA A 63 11.11 -10.38 6.00
CA ALA A 63 11.41 -9.56 7.18
C ALA A 63 10.68 -8.22 7.12
N LEU A 64 10.64 -7.60 5.95
CA LEU A 64 9.88 -6.38 5.70
C LEU A 64 8.37 -6.63 5.85
N MET A 65 7.86 -7.77 5.33
CA MET A 65 6.46 -8.16 5.52
C MET A 65 6.09 -8.26 7.00
N ARG A 66 6.90 -8.95 7.81
CA ARG A 66 6.69 -9.04 9.28
C ARG A 66 6.72 -7.69 9.96
N PHE A 67 7.63 -6.82 9.55
CA PHE A 67 7.77 -5.49 10.12
C PHE A 67 6.56 -4.60 9.80
N ILE A 68 6.15 -4.55 8.55
CA ILE A 68 5.01 -3.73 8.09
C ILE A 68 3.71 -4.22 8.72
N SER A 69 3.40 -5.51 8.65
CA SER A 69 2.14 -6.05 9.16
C SER A 69 1.95 -5.88 10.67
N LYS A 70 3.03 -5.81 11.45
CA LYS A 70 2.95 -5.55 12.89
C LYS A 70 2.79 -4.08 13.25
N ASN A 71 3.15 -3.17 12.38
CA ASN A 71 3.38 -1.79 12.73
C ASN A 71 2.62 -0.79 11.84
N LEU A 72 2.20 -1.18 10.65
CA LEU A 72 1.44 -0.32 9.76
C LEU A 72 -0.05 -0.42 10.13
N SER A 73 -0.57 0.63 10.76
CA SER A 73 -2.00 0.84 10.93
C SER A 73 -2.52 1.79 9.85
N TRP A 74 -3.83 1.82 9.63
CA TRP A 74 -4.45 2.80 8.75
C TRP A 74 -4.11 4.23 9.15
N ALA A 75 -4.10 4.53 10.43
CA ALA A 75 -3.71 5.85 10.93
C ALA A 75 -2.27 6.23 10.52
N VAL A 76 -1.35 5.28 10.51
CA VAL A 76 0.02 5.51 10.01
C VAL A 76 -0.02 5.66 8.49
N PHE A 77 -0.67 4.76 7.77
CA PHE A 77 -0.75 4.77 6.31
C PHE A 77 -1.36 6.06 5.76
N SER A 78 -2.49 6.51 6.30
CA SER A 78 -3.24 7.68 5.81
C SER A 78 -2.64 9.03 6.22
N HIS A 79 -1.93 9.09 7.35
CA HIS A 79 -1.37 10.33 7.89
C HIS A 79 0.14 10.48 7.65
N ILE A 80 0.75 9.58 6.90
CA ILE A 80 2.15 9.73 6.49
C ILE A 80 2.29 10.94 5.57
N ARG A 81 2.34 12.11 6.19
CA ARG A 81 2.90 13.30 5.58
C ARG A 81 4.40 13.26 5.80
N ILE A 82 5.12 12.70 4.87
CA ILE A 82 6.57 12.87 4.82
C ILE A 82 6.81 14.26 4.23
N SER A 83 6.58 15.26 5.06
CA SER A 83 6.47 16.64 4.65
C SER A 83 7.80 17.29 4.25
N ASN A 84 8.95 16.63 4.37
CA ASN A 84 10.25 17.27 4.17
C ASN A 84 11.24 16.57 3.25
N MET A 85 10.85 15.52 2.53
CA MET A 85 11.78 14.79 1.65
C MET A 85 11.29 14.52 0.22
N GLY A 86 10.25 15.18 -0.25
CA GLY A 86 9.75 14.99 -1.62
C GLY A 86 9.17 13.59 -1.89
N ASN A 87 8.91 12.82 -0.85
CA ASN A 87 8.36 11.49 -0.98
C ASN A 87 6.86 11.55 -1.25
N ILE A 88 6.43 10.86 -2.31
CA ILE A 88 5.03 10.66 -2.65
C ILE A 88 4.36 9.92 -1.49
N LYS A 89 3.19 10.38 -1.08
CA LYS A 89 2.39 9.67 -0.08
C LYS A 89 1.73 8.46 -0.73
N CYS A 90 1.57 7.37 0.02
CA CYS A 90 0.84 6.20 -0.48
C CYS A 90 -0.58 6.56 -0.97
N MET A 91 -1.26 7.47 -0.27
CA MET A 91 -2.58 7.96 -0.67
C MET A 91 -2.55 8.79 -1.95
N ASP A 92 -1.51 9.60 -2.17
CA ASP A 92 -1.39 10.45 -3.36
C ASP A 92 -1.29 9.59 -4.65
N ILE A 93 -0.67 8.42 -4.58
CA ILE A 93 -0.60 7.48 -5.71
C ILE A 93 -2.01 6.97 -6.09
N PHE A 94 -2.80 6.59 -5.09
CA PHE A 94 -4.19 6.18 -5.34
C PHE A 94 -5.04 7.34 -5.86
N ASP A 95 -4.88 8.53 -5.31
CA ASP A 95 -5.62 9.72 -5.76
C ASP A 95 -5.25 10.08 -7.21
N GLU A 96 -4.00 9.95 -7.61
CA GLU A 96 -3.53 10.14 -8.99
C GLU A 96 -4.16 9.12 -9.94
N ILE A 97 -4.04 7.82 -9.62
CA ILE A 97 -4.58 6.72 -10.43
C ILE A 97 -6.11 6.86 -10.60
N LEU A 98 -6.83 7.14 -9.51
CA LEU A 98 -8.28 7.32 -9.55
C LEU A 98 -8.69 8.59 -10.31
N GLY A 99 -7.90 9.68 -10.17
CA GLY A 99 -8.15 10.94 -10.85
C GLY A 99 -8.01 10.86 -12.38
N GLU A 100 -7.04 10.09 -12.86
CA GLU A 100 -6.81 9.88 -14.30
C GLU A 100 -7.94 9.12 -15.00
N SER A 101 -8.72 8.34 -14.26
CA SER A 101 -9.76 7.48 -14.83
C SER A 101 -11.02 8.21 -15.27
N ASN A 102 -11.20 9.49 -14.94
CA ASN A 102 -12.45 10.24 -15.11
C ASN A 102 -13.69 9.59 -14.46
N ARG A 103 -13.52 8.56 -13.66
CA ARG A 103 -14.59 7.87 -12.92
C ARG A 103 -14.80 8.52 -11.56
N LYS A 104 -16.01 8.49 -11.07
CA LYS A 104 -16.37 9.04 -9.76
C LYS A 104 -16.56 7.90 -8.75
N PHE A 105 -16.02 8.08 -7.57
CA PHE A 105 -16.11 7.09 -6.49
C PHE A 105 -16.70 7.73 -5.25
N ARG A 106 -17.66 7.05 -4.62
CA ARG A 106 -18.13 7.42 -3.28
C ARG A 106 -17.11 6.93 -2.25
N GLN A 107 -16.91 7.69 -1.18
CA GLN A 107 -16.11 7.27 -0.02
C GLN A 107 -14.74 6.67 -0.43
N LYS A 108 -13.99 7.35 -1.28
CA LYS A 108 -12.68 6.89 -1.80
C LYS A 108 -11.75 6.37 -0.69
N GLU A 109 -11.66 7.10 0.42
CA GLU A 109 -10.80 6.72 1.54
C GLU A 109 -11.20 5.37 2.13
N LEU A 110 -12.51 5.12 2.31
CA LEU A 110 -13.01 3.83 2.78
C LEU A 110 -12.71 2.70 1.80
N MET A 111 -12.85 2.95 0.50
CA MET A 111 -12.52 1.97 -0.55
C MET A 111 -11.04 1.59 -0.49
N ILE A 112 -10.15 2.58 -0.44
CA ILE A 112 -8.69 2.35 -0.35
C ILE A 112 -8.34 1.63 0.95
N TYR A 113 -8.94 2.03 2.06
CA TYR A 113 -8.79 1.35 3.36
C TYR A 113 -9.14 -0.15 3.25
N MET A 114 -10.29 -0.48 2.66
CA MET A 114 -10.72 -1.88 2.50
C MET A 114 -9.73 -2.67 1.62
N ILE A 115 -9.22 -2.08 0.54
CA ILE A 115 -8.20 -2.73 -0.31
C ILE A 115 -6.92 -2.98 0.48
N VAL A 116 -6.41 -1.98 1.18
CA VAL A 116 -5.16 -2.08 1.94
C VAL A 116 -5.25 -3.12 3.06
N GLU A 117 -6.34 -3.10 3.84
CA GLU A 117 -6.54 -4.07 4.94
C GLU A 117 -6.72 -5.49 4.41
N LEU A 118 -7.52 -5.66 3.35
CA LEU A 118 -7.71 -6.96 2.71
C LEU A 118 -6.38 -7.55 2.23
N VAL A 119 -5.60 -6.78 1.49
CA VAL A 119 -4.29 -7.20 0.97
C VAL A 119 -3.32 -7.50 2.11
N SER A 120 -3.20 -6.60 3.07
CA SER A 120 -2.29 -6.76 4.20
C SER A 120 -2.59 -8.01 5.02
N ALA A 121 -3.85 -8.22 5.37
CA ALA A 121 -4.27 -9.34 6.20
C ALA A 121 -4.13 -10.68 5.48
N SER A 122 -4.58 -10.77 4.22
CA SER A 122 -4.53 -12.01 3.45
C SER A 122 -3.12 -12.39 3.05
N CYS A 123 -2.29 -11.45 2.62
CA CYS A 123 -0.91 -11.71 2.21
C CYS A 123 -0.01 -12.14 3.37
N TYR A 124 -0.27 -11.67 4.59
CA TYR A 124 0.57 -12.00 5.74
C TYR A 124 0.74 -13.51 5.95
N SER A 125 -0.37 -14.23 6.02
CA SER A 125 -0.36 -15.68 6.26
C SER A 125 0.23 -16.45 5.08
N VAL A 126 -0.14 -16.07 3.87
CA VAL A 126 0.31 -16.76 2.64
C VAL A 126 1.80 -16.53 2.40
N ILE A 127 2.29 -15.31 2.51
CA ILE A 127 3.73 -15.00 2.30
C ILE A 127 4.61 -15.64 3.36
N LEU A 128 4.19 -15.64 4.63
CA LEU A 128 5.04 -16.12 5.71
C LEU A 128 4.95 -17.62 5.96
N TYR A 129 3.78 -18.21 5.72
CA TYR A 129 3.48 -19.59 6.12
C TYR A 129 2.98 -20.49 4.99
N GLY A 130 2.68 -19.93 3.81
CA GLY A 130 2.18 -20.69 2.66
C GLY A 130 0.77 -21.25 2.86
N THR A 131 -0.04 -20.63 3.70
CA THR A 131 -1.39 -21.11 4.03
C THR A 131 -2.40 -19.97 3.98
N PRO A 132 -3.66 -20.21 3.61
CA PRO A 132 -4.28 -21.50 3.25
C PRO A 132 -4.08 -21.93 1.79
N CYS A 133 -3.42 -21.11 0.97
CA CYS A 133 -3.22 -21.34 -0.46
C CYS A 133 -1.83 -20.85 -0.92
N SER A 134 -1.49 -21.01 -2.18
CA SER A 134 -0.31 -20.41 -2.78
C SER A 134 -0.49 -18.89 -2.97
N LEU A 135 0.62 -18.17 -3.17
CA LEU A 135 0.56 -16.74 -3.44
C LEU A 135 -0.11 -16.43 -4.77
N GLU A 136 0.09 -17.27 -5.78
CA GLU A 136 -0.52 -17.15 -7.10
C GLU A 136 -2.03 -17.28 -7.02
N GLU A 137 -2.53 -18.28 -6.28
CA GLU A 137 -3.96 -18.47 -6.05
C GLU A 137 -4.57 -17.26 -5.31
N LEU A 138 -3.88 -16.78 -4.26
CA LEU A 138 -4.34 -15.60 -3.52
C LEU A 138 -4.40 -14.36 -4.42
N LYS A 139 -3.35 -14.09 -5.21
CA LYS A 139 -3.31 -12.93 -6.11
C LYS A 139 -4.48 -12.97 -7.11
N ALA A 140 -4.76 -14.14 -7.71
CA ALA A 140 -5.86 -14.28 -8.66
C ALA A 140 -7.24 -13.93 -8.04
N GLU A 141 -7.47 -14.27 -6.78
CA GLU A 141 -8.72 -13.92 -6.09
C GLU A 141 -8.73 -12.48 -5.58
N LEU A 142 -7.59 -11.97 -5.13
CA LEU A 142 -7.45 -10.55 -4.75
C LEU A 142 -7.73 -9.62 -5.94
N ASP A 143 -7.21 -9.94 -7.12
CA ASP A 143 -7.41 -9.13 -8.33
C ASP A 143 -8.92 -8.97 -8.64
N LYS A 144 -9.66 -10.08 -8.61
CA LYS A 144 -11.13 -10.07 -8.81
C LYS A 144 -11.85 -9.26 -7.72
N THR A 145 -11.40 -9.42 -6.47
CA THR A 145 -12.02 -8.73 -5.33
C THR A 145 -11.77 -7.23 -5.39
N ILE A 146 -10.55 -6.81 -5.75
CA ILE A 146 -10.20 -5.40 -5.95
C ILE A 146 -11.05 -4.78 -7.07
N CYS A 147 -11.16 -5.46 -8.21
CA CYS A 147 -12.04 -5.02 -9.31
C CYS A 147 -13.49 -4.89 -8.84
N GLY A 148 -13.96 -5.84 -8.04
CA GLY A 148 -15.30 -5.81 -7.45
C GLY A 148 -15.51 -4.61 -6.52
N LEU A 149 -14.50 -4.29 -5.67
CA LEU A 149 -14.55 -3.12 -4.78
C LEU A 149 -14.58 -1.82 -5.58
N LEU A 150 -13.73 -1.66 -6.59
CA LEU A 150 -13.75 -0.48 -7.47
C LEU A 150 -15.14 -0.28 -8.06
N LYS A 151 -15.74 -1.32 -8.64
CA LYS A 151 -17.09 -1.27 -9.19
C LYS A 151 -18.15 -0.96 -8.14
N GLN A 152 -18.07 -1.51 -6.95
CA GLN A 152 -19.01 -1.28 -5.86
C GLN A 152 -19.04 0.19 -5.39
N PHE A 153 -17.88 0.85 -5.38
CA PHE A 153 -17.74 2.23 -4.92
C PHE A 153 -17.91 3.26 -6.04
N GLU A 154 -17.94 2.83 -7.29
CA GLU A 154 -18.21 3.72 -8.43
C GLU A 154 -19.62 4.29 -8.35
N VAL A 155 -19.77 5.56 -8.73
CA VAL A 155 -21.06 6.26 -8.86
C VAL A 155 -21.25 6.74 -10.29
N GLU A 156 -22.49 6.75 -10.72
CA GLU A 156 -22.89 7.25 -12.05
C GLU A 156 -22.61 8.75 -12.22
#